data_7fe97acc0bee5b48297e11f99c7c5c43
#
_entry.id   7fe97acc0bee5b48297e11f99c7c5c43
#
_cell.length_a   1.000
_cell.length_b   1.000
_cell.length_c   1.000
_cell.angle_alpha   90.00
_cell.angle_beta   90.00
_cell.angle_gamma   90.00
#
_symmetry.space_group_name_H-M   'P 1'
#
loop_
_entity.id
_entity.type
_entity.pdbx_description
1 polymer ?
#
loop_
_entity_poly.entity_id
_entity_poly.type
_entity_poly.pdbx_seq_one_letter_code
_entity_poly.pdbx_strand_id
1 'polypeptide(L)'
;MVHRLVTGLHPHKIVLFGSYSYGTPTADSDVDLLVIMDTTARPVERYLRVSRLLRPRPFPLDLLVKTPEEIAQALAREDAFMHEITTRGRVLYERTD
;
A
#
# COMPACT_ATOMS: atom_id res chain seq x y z
N MET A 1 -7.52 9.73 4.73
CA MET A 1 -6.40 9.15 3.98
C MET A 1 -6.87 8.25 2.85
N VAL A 2 -7.58 7.19 3.17
CA VAL A 2 -8.06 6.23 2.16
C VAL A 2 -8.95 6.88 1.11
N HIS A 3 -9.85 7.75 1.53
CA HIS A 3 -10.75 8.45 0.62
C HIS A 3 -10.00 9.24 -0.47
N ARG A 4 -8.93 9.93 -0.09
CA ARG A 4 -8.12 10.68 -1.06
C ARG A 4 -7.46 9.78 -2.08
N LEU A 5 -6.97 8.62 -1.63
CA LEU A 5 -6.34 7.65 -2.53
C LEU A 5 -7.36 7.05 -3.49
N VAL A 6 -8.54 6.70 -3.00
CA VAL A 6 -9.57 6.10 -3.83
C VAL A 6 -10.05 7.09 -4.89
N THR A 7 -10.34 8.34 -4.52
CA THR A 7 -10.85 9.32 -5.47
C THR A 7 -9.77 9.79 -6.44
N GLY A 8 -8.52 9.87 -6.02
CA GLY A 8 -7.44 10.37 -6.86
C GLY A 8 -6.78 9.34 -7.76
N LEU A 9 -6.80 8.06 -7.38
CA LEU A 9 -6.04 7.01 -8.07
C LEU A 9 -6.90 5.87 -8.62
N HIS A 10 -8.09 5.66 -8.07
CA HIS A 10 -8.94 4.51 -8.39
C HIS A 10 -8.16 3.18 -8.26
N PRO A 11 -7.53 2.91 -7.08
CA PRO A 11 -6.68 1.75 -6.94
C PRO A 11 -7.48 0.45 -6.92
N HIS A 12 -6.80 -0.67 -7.16
CA HIS A 12 -7.40 -1.99 -6.99
C HIS A 12 -7.59 -2.32 -5.52
N LYS A 13 -6.60 -2.00 -4.69
CA LYS A 13 -6.61 -2.40 -3.29
C LYS A 13 -5.66 -1.52 -2.49
N ILE A 14 -6.00 -1.28 -1.25
CA ILE A 14 -5.14 -0.59 -0.28
C ILE A 14 -5.03 -1.50 0.95
N VAL A 15 -3.80 -1.84 1.33
CA VAL A 15 -3.53 -2.79 2.43
C VAL A 15 -2.66 -2.13 3.48
N LEU A 16 -3.11 -2.20 4.73
CA LEU A 16 -2.32 -1.78 5.88
C LEU A 16 -1.53 -2.99 6.38
N PHE A 17 -0.23 -2.83 6.57
CA PHE A 17 0.61 -3.93 7.06
C PHE A 17 1.55 -3.43 8.15
N GLY A 18 2.44 -4.31 8.64
CA GLY A 18 3.35 -3.97 9.72
C GLY A 18 2.65 -3.93 11.07
N SER A 19 3.21 -3.17 12.01
CA SER A 19 2.76 -3.20 13.41
C SER A 19 1.31 -2.74 13.60
N TYR A 20 0.80 -1.88 12.73
CA TYR A 20 -0.59 -1.41 12.82
C TYR A 20 -1.61 -2.44 12.35
N SER A 21 -1.16 -3.48 11.64
CA SER A 21 -2.05 -4.51 11.14
C SER A 21 -2.13 -5.72 12.07
N TYR A 22 -0.99 -6.18 12.57
CA TYR A 22 -0.93 -7.43 13.32
C TYR A 22 -0.01 -7.40 14.53
N GLY A 23 0.41 -6.23 14.97
CA GLY A 23 1.22 -6.06 16.16
C GLY A 23 0.59 -5.04 17.08
N THR A 24 1.28 -4.74 18.18
CA THR A 24 0.90 -3.68 19.09
C THR A 24 1.67 -2.43 18.71
N PRO A 25 1.05 -1.45 18.05
CA PRO A 25 1.77 -0.25 17.64
C PRO A 25 2.18 0.59 18.84
N THR A 26 3.34 1.24 18.72
CA THR A 26 3.81 2.21 19.71
C THR A 26 3.71 3.61 19.10
N ALA A 27 3.97 4.64 19.90
CA ALA A 27 3.96 6.02 19.43
C ALA A 27 4.97 6.26 18.32
N ASP A 28 6.03 5.46 18.25
CA ASP A 28 7.10 5.60 17.26
C ASP A 28 6.92 4.68 16.05
N SER A 29 5.84 3.89 16.02
CA SER A 29 5.60 2.98 14.89
C SER A 29 5.17 3.75 13.64
N ASP A 30 5.76 3.39 12.50
CA ASP A 30 5.35 3.92 11.21
C ASP A 30 4.07 3.21 10.74
N VAL A 31 3.27 3.93 9.99
CA VAL A 31 2.15 3.30 9.28
C VAL A 31 2.68 2.76 7.96
N ASP A 32 2.50 1.46 7.72
CA ASP A 32 2.96 0.79 6.50
C ASP A 32 1.78 0.54 5.58
N LEU A 33 1.82 1.11 4.39
CA LEU A 33 0.69 1.08 3.47
C LEU A 33 1.12 0.58 2.09
N LEU A 34 0.37 -0.39 1.57
CA LEU A 34 0.55 -0.89 0.21
C LEU A 34 -0.63 -0.43 -0.64
N VAL A 35 -0.33 0.28 -1.73
CA VAL A 35 -1.34 0.68 -2.72
C VAL A 35 -1.10 -0.15 -3.98
N ILE A 36 -2.12 -0.89 -4.41
CA ILE A 36 -2.08 -1.69 -5.63
C ILE A 36 -2.92 -0.98 -6.67
N MET A 37 -2.29 -0.57 -7.78
CA MET A 37 -2.96 0.18 -8.83
C MET A 37 -2.36 -0.10 -10.19
N ASP A 38 -3.17 -0.01 -11.22
CA ASP A 38 -2.69 -0.08 -12.60
C ASP A 38 -1.98 1.22 -12.96
N THR A 39 -0.74 1.11 -13.43
CA THR A 39 0.02 2.27 -13.86
C THR A 39 1.18 1.82 -14.74
N THR A 40 1.54 2.67 -15.71
CA THR A 40 2.74 2.49 -16.51
C THR A 40 3.87 3.39 -16.02
N ALA A 41 3.63 4.19 -14.99
CA ALA A 41 4.63 5.08 -14.43
C ALA A 41 5.75 4.28 -13.75
N ARG A 42 6.95 4.84 -13.77
CA ARG A 42 8.09 4.26 -13.08
C ARG A 42 7.85 4.24 -11.57
N PRO A 43 8.51 3.33 -10.82
CA PRO A 43 8.29 3.24 -9.38
C PRO A 43 8.44 4.57 -8.63
N VAL A 44 9.45 5.38 -8.95
CA VAL A 44 9.64 6.67 -8.30
C VAL A 44 8.50 7.63 -8.61
N GLU A 45 8.07 7.67 -9.87
CA GLU A 45 7.00 8.56 -10.30
C GLU A 45 5.66 8.21 -9.63
N ARG A 46 5.34 6.92 -9.58
CA ARG A 46 4.09 6.48 -8.93
C ARG A 46 4.12 6.74 -7.43
N TYR A 47 5.28 6.53 -6.80
CA TYR A 47 5.47 6.81 -5.39
C TYR A 47 5.21 8.29 -5.09
N LEU A 48 5.80 9.18 -5.86
CA LEU A 48 5.61 10.63 -5.66
C LEU A 48 4.16 11.04 -5.86
N ARG A 49 3.50 10.49 -6.87
CA ARG A 49 2.10 10.79 -7.13
C ARG A 49 1.20 10.40 -5.95
N VAL A 50 1.38 9.20 -5.44
CA VAL A 50 0.60 8.71 -4.30
C VAL A 50 0.95 9.50 -3.04
N SER A 51 2.25 9.75 -2.83
CA SER A 51 2.73 10.48 -1.67
C SER A 51 2.12 11.89 -1.58
N ARG A 52 1.96 12.57 -2.72
CA ARG A 52 1.36 13.91 -2.74
C ARG A 52 -0.08 13.92 -2.27
N LEU A 53 -0.83 12.87 -2.57
CA LEU A 53 -2.23 12.75 -2.14
C LEU A 53 -2.36 12.54 -0.64
N LEU A 54 -1.29 12.15 0.04
CA LEU A 54 -1.29 11.89 1.47
C LEU A 54 -0.76 13.04 2.30
N ARG A 55 -0.44 14.16 1.68
CA ARG A 55 0.05 15.34 2.39
C ARG A 55 -1.11 16.25 2.82
N PRO A 56 -1.01 16.91 3.98
CA PRO A 56 0.02 16.73 5.01
C PRO A 56 -0.17 15.42 5.76
N ARG A 57 0.95 14.85 6.25
CA ARG A 57 0.92 13.60 6.99
C ARG A 57 1.01 13.88 8.49
N PRO A 58 0.02 13.47 9.28
CA PRO A 58 0.09 13.67 10.73
C PRO A 58 0.94 12.62 11.45
N PHE A 59 1.48 11.62 10.73
CA PHE A 59 2.25 10.52 11.30
C PHE A 59 3.27 10.03 10.28
N PRO A 60 4.33 9.30 10.71
CA PRO A 60 5.26 8.66 9.78
C PRO A 60 4.54 7.61 8.93
N LEU A 61 4.90 7.56 7.67
CA LEU A 61 4.24 6.68 6.70
C LEU A 61 5.27 6.05 5.77
N ASP A 62 5.30 4.71 5.74
CA ASP A 62 6.03 3.94 4.75
C ASP A 62 5.07 3.50 3.67
N LEU A 63 5.38 3.85 2.43
CA LEU A 63 4.48 3.65 1.31
C LEU A 63 5.10 2.74 0.26
N LEU A 64 4.37 1.69 -0.13
CA LEU A 64 4.69 0.85 -1.28
C LEU A 64 3.60 1.02 -2.32
N VAL A 65 3.99 1.21 -3.57
CA VAL A 65 3.04 1.31 -4.68
C VAL A 65 3.42 0.27 -5.72
N LYS A 66 2.52 -0.69 -5.97
CA LYS A 66 2.77 -1.82 -6.86
C LYS A 66 1.60 -2.00 -7.82
N THR A 67 1.89 -2.60 -8.97
CA THR A 67 0.83 -3.01 -9.90
C THR A 67 0.37 -4.42 -9.54
N PRO A 68 -0.83 -4.83 -10.00
CA PRO A 68 -1.28 -6.22 -9.80
C PRO A 68 -0.30 -7.24 -10.37
N GLU A 69 0.33 -6.95 -11.50
CA GLU A 69 1.31 -7.82 -12.12
C GLU A 69 2.56 -7.98 -11.25
N GLU A 70 3.03 -6.89 -10.66
CA GLU A 70 4.18 -6.93 -9.75
C GLU A 70 3.90 -7.78 -8.52
N ILE A 71 2.69 -7.67 -7.98
CA ILE A 71 2.27 -8.50 -6.84
C ILE A 71 2.24 -9.98 -7.26
N ALA A 72 1.65 -10.29 -8.40
CA ALA A 72 1.56 -11.66 -8.91
C ALA A 72 2.96 -12.25 -9.14
N GLN A 73 3.87 -11.47 -9.71
CA GLN A 73 5.25 -11.91 -9.95
C GLN A 73 5.99 -12.16 -8.64
N ALA A 74 5.81 -11.29 -7.65
CA ALA A 74 6.44 -11.44 -6.35
C ALA A 74 5.96 -12.73 -5.66
N LEU A 75 4.65 -12.98 -5.69
CA LEU A 75 4.10 -14.21 -5.10
C LEU A 75 4.57 -15.46 -5.85
N ALA A 76 4.70 -15.38 -7.18
CA ALA A 76 5.20 -16.49 -7.97
C ALA A 76 6.66 -16.80 -7.66
N ARG A 77 7.46 -15.81 -7.26
CA ARG A 77 8.84 -15.99 -6.83
C ARG A 77 8.97 -16.41 -5.38
N GLU A 78 7.84 -16.61 -4.71
CA GLU A 78 7.80 -16.94 -3.28
C GLU A 78 8.45 -15.85 -2.42
N ASP A 79 8.20 -14.59 -2.77
CA ASP A 79 8.68 -13.43 -1.99
C ASP A 79 8.00 -13.45 -0.62
N ALA A 80 8.77 -13.72 0.43
CA ALA A 80 8.22 -13.86 1.77
C ALA A 80 7.58 -12.57 2.29
N PHE A 81 8.16 -11.42 1.97
CA PHE A 81 7.64 -10.14 2.40
C PHE A 81 6.27 -9.88 1.78
N MET A 82 6.15 -10.05 0.47
CA MET A 82 4.88 -9.82 -0.21
C MET A 82 3.83 -10.83 0.22
N HIS A 83 4.24 -12.08 0.42
CA HIS A 83 3.33 -13.12 0.91
C HIS A 83 2.77 -12.73 2.28
N GLU A 84 3.62 -12.22 3.17
CA GLU A 84 3.18 -11.80 4.49
C GLU A 84 2.19 -10.63 4.41
N ILE A 85 2.48 -9.62 3.57
CA ILE A 85 1.59 -8.47 3.40
C ILE A 85 0.21 -8.92 2.91
N THR A 86 0.17 -9.81 1.90
CA THR A 86 -1.09 -10.21 1.30
C THR A 86 -1.90 -11.16 2.17
N THR A 87 -1.25 -11.94 3.05
CA THR A 87 -1.95 -12.90 3.92
C THR A 87 -2.27 -12.31 5.29
N ARG A 88 -1.42 -11.45 5.84
CA ARG A 88 -1.58 -10.91 7.19
C ARG A 88 -1.94 -9.43 7.22
N GLY A 89 -1.81 -8.74 6.10
CA GLY A 89 -2.18 -7.34 6.02
C GLY A 89 -3.68 -7.13 6.15
N ARG A 90 -4.05 -5.92 6.56
CA ARG A 90 -5.47 -5.55 6.71
C ARG A 90 -5.90 -4.77 5.47
N VAL A 91 -6.90 -5.28 4.76
CA VAL A 91 -7.43 -4.59 3.58
C VAL A 91 -8.27 -3.41 4.04
N LEU A 92 -7.87 -2.20 3.63
CA LEU A 92 -8.61 -0.97 3.94
C LEU A 92 -9.59 -0.62 2.83
N TYR A 93 -9.30 -1.04 1.62
CA TYR A 93 -10.15 -0.79 0.46
C TYR A 93 -9.86 -1.85 -0.60
N GLU A 94 -10.90 -2.32 -1.24
CA GLU A 94 -10.79 -3.24 -2.37
C GLU A 94 -11.88 -2.91 -3.38
N ARG A 95 -11.45 -2.72 -4.63
CA ARG A 95 -12.39 -2.42 -5.72
C ARG A 95 -13.20 -3.67 -6.04
N THR A 96 -14.50 -3.50 -6.25
CA THR A 96 -15.42 -4.62 -6.44
C THR A 96 -15.78 -4.90 -7.89
N ASP A 97 -15.36 -4.05 -8.81
CA ASP A 97 -15.65 -4.23 -10.24
C ASP A 97 -14.64 -5.11 -10.96
#